data_294cedbf9b9021c8ab2e8bac07066dba
#
_entry.id   294cedbf9b9021c8ab2e8bac07066dba
#
_cell.length_a   1.000
_cell.length_b   1.000
_cell.length_c   1.000
_cell.angle_alpha   90.00
_cell.angle_beta   90.00
_cell.angle_gamma   90.00
#
_symmetry.space_group_name_H-M   'P 1'
#
loop_
_entity.id
_entity.type
_entity.pdbx_description
1 polymer ?
#
loop_
_entity_poly.entity_id
_entity_poly.type
_entity_poly.pdbx_seq_one_letter_code
_entity_poly.pdbx_strand_id
1 'polypeptide(L)'
;MQILSKVGQTLYFLISLVFVFNTGVSAQDTNRRPLEKALEAMRSGYWYEAKQFAEADGKVARDIILWHEFRSGRGSPKELREFLQRNQDWPGLPYLKEKGEQVFFESSRNEILSWFDENPPISPSAASIYADALLEAGKTNKAELIVQDKWISEVMDSDLQTIYLRKYDLALSQLHDERSIELLWRDAFENLDDLLPLLSDDYKKLAKAVLALRKYQKNGVNTLINRVPETLRNHPVLNFARFKWRLKYGYDDRAFQLLYELSEKKEYLGRPEIWGATRE
;
A
#
# COMPACT_ATOMS: atom_id res chain seq x y z
N MET A 1 11.07 94.60 15.77
CA MET A 1 9.93 94.73 14.82
C MET A 1 9.27 93.37 14.84
N GLN A 2 8.33 93.17 15.72
CA GLN A 2 6.90 93.00 15.54
C GLN A 2 6.63 91.97 14.48
N ILE A 3 5.87 90.89 14.71
CA ILE A 3 4.43 90.82 15.05
C ILE A 3 4.14 89.34 15.39
N LEU A 4 3.64 89.04 16.57
CA LEU A 4 2.32 88.56 16.97
C LEU A 4 1.74 87.43 16.08
N SER A 5 1.49 86.37 16.65
CA SER A 5 0.30 85.72 17.33
C SER A 5 -0.48 84.79 16.41
N LYS A 6 -0.74 83.65 16.80
CA LYS A 6 -2.08 83.23 17.31
C LYS A 6 -2.08 81.75 17.73
N VAL A 7 -2.53 81.60 18.94
CA VAL A 7 -2.91 80.36 19.55
C VAL A 7 -4.11 79.77 18.81
N GLY A 8 -3.99 78.55 18.37
CA GLY A 8 -5.11 77.75 17.88
C GLY A 8 -5.14 76.46 18.67
N GLN A 9 -5.98 76.41 19.70
CA GLN A 9 -6.33 75.18 20.40
C GLN A 9 -7.11 74.25 19.49
N THR A 10 -6.50 73.15 19.11
CA THR A 10 -7.23 72.06 18.41
C THR A 10 -7.56 71.02 19.45
N LEU A 11 -8.85 70.93 19.76
CA LEU A 11 -9.49 69.96 20.65
C LEU A 11 -9.44 68.58 19.98
N TYR A 12 -8.60 67.69 20.45
CA TYR A 12 -8.62 66.28 20.01
C TYR A 12 -9.76 65.54 20.74
N PHE A 13 -10.82 65.27 19.99
CA PHE A 13 -11.84 64.28 20.39
C PHE A 13 -11.24 62.87 20.25
N LEU A 14 -10.90 62.27 21.38
CA LEU A 14 -10.58 60.83 21.46
C LEU A 14 -11.90 60.08 21.42
N ILE A 15 -12.26 59.57 20.22
CA ILE A 15 -13.31 58.60 20.07
C ILE A 15 -12.70 57.24 20.46
N SER A 16 -12.96 56.80 21.69
CA SER A 16 -12.67 55.42 22.12
C SER A 16 -13.67 54.50 21.45
N LEU A 17 -13.21 53.85 20.38
CA LEU A 17 -13.96 52.78 19.71
C LEU A 17 -13.85 51.52 20.60
N VAL A 18 -14.86 51.29 21.44
CA VAL A 18 -15.00 50.04 22.18
C VAL A 18 -15.40 48.96 21.21
N PHE A 19 -14.41 48.17 20.75
CA PHE A 19 -14.67 46.91 20.09
C PHE A 19 -15.24 45.92 21.11
N VAL A 20 -16.54 45.81 21.18
CA VAL A 20 -17.19 44.68 21.84
C VAL A 20 -16.97 43.47 20.97
N PHE A 21 -15.92 42.68 21.29
CA PHE A 21 -15.82 41.33 20.77
C PHE A 21 -17.02 40.53 21.31
N ASN A 22 -18.07 40.48 20.54
CA ASN A 22 -19.09 39.45 20.71
C ASN A 22 -18.41 38.10 20.45
N THR A 23 -17.81 37.49 21.47
CA THR A 23 -17.55 36.08 21.51
C THR A 23 -18.91 35.39 21.59
N GLY A 24 -19.56 35.26 20.46
CA GLY A 24 -20.66 34.36 20.30
C GLY A 24 -20.11 32.94 20.48
N VAL A 25 -19.96 32.52 21.73
CA VAL A 25 -19.89 31.11 22.07
C VAL A 25 -21.22 30.54 21.61
N SER A 26 -21.18 29.89 20.46
CA SER A 26 -22.35 29.25 19.87
C SER A 26 -22.88 28.26 20.91
N ALA A 27 -24.08 28.51 21.44
CA ALA A 27 -24.77 27.65 22.40
C ALA A 27 -25.08 26.24 21.82
N GLN A 28 -24.73 25.99 20.58
CA GLN A 28 -24.79 24.65 19.92
C GLN A 28 -23.71 23.67 20.39
N ASP A 29 -22.60 24.15 21.00
CA ASP A 29 -21.47 23.27 21.30
C ASP A 29 -21.62 22.52 22.64
N THR A 30 -22.56 22.93 23.50
CA THR A 30 -22.79 22.29 24.82
C THR A 30 -23.66 21.04 24.77
N ASN A 31 -24.32 20.75 23.64
CA ASN A 31 -25.24 19.63 23.53
C ASN A 31 -24.80 18.53 22.53
N ARG A 32 -23.62 18.67 21.95
CA ARG A 32 -23.08 17.64 21.06
C ARG A 32 -22.54 16.46 21.86
N ARG A 33 -22.93 15.26 21.43
CA ARG A 33 -22.41 14.01 21.99
C ARG A 33 -20.89 13.95 21.89
N PRO A 34 -20.15 13.48 22.93
CA PRO A 34 -18.70 13.41 22.90
C PRO A 34 -18.13 12.65 21.67
N LEU A 35 -18.77 11.56 21.24
CA LEU A 35 -18.36 10.84 20.03
C LEU A 35 -18.48 11.70 18.77
N GLU A 36 -19.46 12.59 18.66
CA GLU A 36 -19.59 13.50 17.51
C GLU A 36 -18.40 14.44 17.42
N LYS A 37 -18.00 15.02 18.58
CA LYS A 37 -16.79 15.87 18.67
C LYS A 37 -15.51 15.07 18.36
N ALA A 38 -15.44 13.82 18.83
CA ALA A 38 -14.33 12.91 18.53
C ALA A 38 -14.17 12.65 17.03
N LEU A 39 -15.27 12.37 16.33
CA LEU A 39 -15.27 12.13 14.88
C LEU A 39 -14.90 13.38 14.08
N GLU A 40 -15.30 14.57 14.53
CA GLU A 40 -14.91 15.83 13.91
C GLU A 40 -13.42 16.13 14.09
N ALA A 41 -12.89 15.97 15.32
CA ALA A 41 -11.47 16.10 15.61
C ALA A 41 -10.63 15.11 14.78
N MET A 42 -11.08 13.85 14.69
CA MET A 42 -10.45 12.81 13.88
C MET A 42 -10.38 13.20 12.40
N ARG A 43 -11.48 13.68 11.80
CA ARG A 43 -11.52 14.13 10.39
C ARG A 43 -10.58 15.30 10.13
N SER A 44 -10.35 16.12 11.15
CA SER A 44 -9.42 17.26 11.11
C SER A 44 -7.97 16.85 11.41
N GLY A 45 -7.70 15.56 11.65
CA GLY A 45 -6.37 15.04 11.96
C GLY A 45 -5.90 15.22 13.43
N TYR A 46 -6.78 15.71 14.30
CA TYR A 46 -6.50 15.91 15.72
C TYR A 46 -6.77 14.62 16.51
N TRP A 47 -5.89 13.62 16.33
CA TRP A 47 -6.08 12.28 16.89
C TRP A 47 -6.05 12.24 18.42
N TYR A 48 -5.23 13.07 19.04
CA TYR A 48 -5.16 13.15 20.50
C TYR A 48 -6.48 13.64 21.08
N GLU A 49 -6.99 14.76 20.58
CA GLU A 49 -8.27 15.35 20.98
C GLU A 49 -9.43 14.40 20.69
N ALA A 50 -9.39 13.72 19.53
CA ALA A 50 -10.39 12.72 19.17
C ALA A 50 -10.47 11.60 20.21
N LYS A 51 -9.33 11.08 20.67
CA LYS A 51 -9.28 10.06 21.73
C LYS A 51 -9.81 10.60 23.06
N GLN A 52 -9.48 11.84 23.44
CA GLN A 52 -9.98 12.48 24.67
C GLN A 52 -11.51 12.64 24.65
N PHE A 53 -12.09 13.13 23.56
CA PHE A 53 -13.54 13.23 23.43
C PHE A 53 -14.20 11.84 23.44
N ALA A 54 -13.63 10.88 22.75
CA ALA A 54 -14.19 9.53 22.72
C ALA A 54 -14.16 8.81 24.09
N GLU A 55 -13.14 9.05 24.90
CA GLU A 55 -13.02 8.53 26.27
C GLU A 55 -14.24 8.95 27.13
N ALA A 56 -14.72 10.19 26.98
CA ALA A 56 -15.88 10.68 27.70
C ALA A 56 -17.21 10.03 27.27
N ASP A 57 -17.25 9.37 26.09
CA ASP A 57 -18.42 8.63 25.58
C ASP A 57 -18.30 7.09 25.79
N GLY A 58 -17.20 6.65 26.40
CA GLY A 58 -16.95 5.27 26.81
C GLY A 58 -16.12 4.43 25.84
N LYS A 59 -15.90 3.16 26.19
CA LYS A 59 -14.96 2.26 25.53
C LYS A 59 -15.27 2.06 24.02
N VAL A 60 -16.53 1.89 23.67
CA VAL A 60 -16.93 1.68 22.27
C VAL A 60 -16.59 2.90 21.41
N ALA A 61 -16.87 4.11 21.92
CA ALA A 61 -16.53 5.34 21.22
C ALA A 61 -15.00 5.46 21.03
N ARG A 62 -14.24 5.16 22.07
CA ARG A 62 -12.78 5.11 21.97
C ARG A 62 -12.30 4.09 20.95
N ASP A 63 -12.86 2.88 20.95
CA ASP A 63 -12.47 1.84 20.00
C ASP A 63 -12.82 2.21 18.55
N ILE A 64 -13.90 2.98 18.31
CA ILE A 64 -14.18 3.54 16.97
C ILE A 64 -13.04 4.46 16.51
N ILE A 65 -12.57 5.36 17.37
CA ILE A 65 -11.46 6.26 17.01
C ILE A 65 -10.15 5.49 16.79
N LEU A 66 -9.82 4.53 17.66
CA LEU A 66 -8.64 3.66 17.52
C LEU A 66 -8.70 2.84 16.22
N TRP A 67 -9.87 2.31 15.87
CA TRP A 67 -10.07 1.59 14.61
C TRP A 67 -9.73 2.43 13.37
N HIS A 68 -10.15 3.69 13.36
CA HIS A 68 -9.78 4.63 12.30
C HIS A 68 -8.29 4.99 12.34
N GLU A 69 -7.73 5.20 13.53
CA GLU A 69 -6.32 5.56 13.73
C GLU A 69 -5.39 4.46 13.18
N PHE A 70 -5.63 3.20 13.55
CA PHE A 70 -4.83 2.06 13.05
C PHE A 70 -4.99 1.84 11.55
N ARG A 71 -6.19 2.03 11.00
CA ARG A 71 -6.42 1.97 9.54
C ARG A 71 -5.70 3.08 8.77
N SER A 72 -5.32 4.15 9.42
CA SER A 72 -4.47 5.20 8.86
C SER A 72 -2.97 4.99 9.12
N GLY A 73 -2.59 3.85 9.68
CA GLY A 73 -1.20 3.51 10.01
C GLY A 73 -0.66 4.27 11.23
N ARG A 74 -1.54 4.78 12.08
CA ARG A 74 -1.19 5.60 13.25
C ARG A 74 -1.53 4.89 14.55
N GLY A 75 -1.07 5.46 15.67
CA GLY A 75 -1.29 4.94 17.01
C GLY A 75 -0.02 4.42 17.64
N SER A 76 -0.16 3.63 18.70
CA SER A 76 0.98 3.01 19.39
C SER A 76 0.90 1.48 19.38
N PRO A 77 2.04 0.77 19.44
CA PRO A 77 2.08 -0.68 19.55
C PRO A 77 1.23 -1.23 20.69
N LYS A 78 1.27 -0.57 21.85
CA LYS A 78 0.49 -0.95 23.03
C LYS A 78 -1.01 -0.86 22.78
N GLU A 79 -1.48 0.27 22.25
CA GLU A 79 -2.91 0.47 21.97
C GLU A 79 -3.42 -0.51 20.91
N LEU A 80 -2.60 -0.81 19.87
CA LEU A 80 -2.96 -1.80 18.85
C LEU A 80 -3.12 -3.21 19.44
N ARG A 81 -2.17 -3.66 20.27
CA ARG A 81 -2.27 -4.95 20.94
C ARG A 81 -3.54 -5.05 21.79
N GLU A 82 -3.78 -4.07 22.64
CA GLU A 82 -4.96 -4.02 23.51
C GLU A 82 -6.26 -3.97 22.69
N PHE A 83 -6.29 -3.22 21.59
CA PHE A 83 -7.44 -3.16 20.70
C PHE A 83 -7.74 -4.52 20.08
N LEU A 84 -6.73 -5.19 19.51
CA LEU A 84 -6.91 -6.49 18.85
C LEU A 84 -7.32 -7.60 19.83
N GLN A 85 -6.84 -7.56 21.06
CA GLN A 85 -7.22 -8.54 22.09
C GLN A 85 -8.71 -8.46 22.45
N ARG A 86 -9.27 -7.25 22.55
CA ARG A 86 -10.67 -7.08 22.98
C ARG A 86 -11.68 -6.99 21.84
N ASN A 87 -11.23 -6.79 20.61
CA ASN A 87 -12.09 -6.55 19.45
C ASN A 87 -11.88 -7.58 18.32
N GLN A 88 -11.91 -8.88 18.68
CA GLN A 88 -11.58 -9.96 17.74
C GLN A 88 -12.57 -10.08 16.58
N ASP A 89 -13.83 -9.65 16.77
CA ASP A 89 -14.90 -9.71 15.77
C ASP A 89 -15.17 -8.36 15.11
N TRP A 90 -14.26 -7.39 15.26
CA TRP A 90 -14.45 -6.06 14.69
C TRP A 90 -14.36 -6.07 13.16
N PRO A 91 -15.19 -5.29 12.44
CA PRO A 91 -15.19 -5.31 10.98
C PRO A 91 -13.86 -4.80 10.39
N GLY A 92 -13.42 -5.45 9.31
CA GLY A 92 -12.24 -5.02 8.55
C GLY A 92 -10.89 -5.21 9.25
N LEU A 93 -10.80 -6.14 10.20
CA LEU A 93 -9.56 -6.47 10.90
C LEU A 93 -8.38 -6.85 9.98
N PRO A 94 -8.55 -7.59 8.87
CA PRO A 94 -7.42 -7.88 7.97
C PRO A 94 -6.72 -6.61 7.48
N TYR A 95 -7.49 -5.65 6.98
CA TYR A 95 -6.97 -4.36 6.53
C TYR A 95 -6.36 -3.54 7.68
N LEU A 96 -7.05 -3.52 8.86
CA LEU A 96 -6.54 -2.83 10.04
C LEU A 96 -5.21 -3.42 10.52
N LYS A 97 -5.07 -4.74 10.53
CA LYS A 97 -3.82 -5.41 10.90
C LYS A 97 -2.68 -5.04 9.96
N GLU A 98 -2.93 -5.07 8.65
CA GLU A 98 -1.94 -4.66 7.65
C GLU A 98 -1.49 -3.21 7.83
N LYS A 99 -2.45 -2.26 7.92
CA LYS A 99 -2.11 -0.84 8.12
C LYS A 99 -1.52 -0.56 9.49
N GLY A 100 -2.02 -1.25 10.51
CA GLY A 100 -1.55 -1.15 11.89
C GLY A 100 -0.09 -1.58 12.10
N GLU A 101 0.48 -2.39 11.19
CA GLU A 101 1.91 -2.76 11.26
C GLU A 101 2.84 -1.53 11.29
N GLN A 102 2.40 -0.41 10.71
CA GLN A 102 3.18 0.82 10.66
C GLN A 102 3.51 1.40 12.05
N VAL A 103 2.71 1.08 13.08
CA VAL A 103 2.98 1.56 14.45
C VAL A 103 4.28 0.98 15.03
N PHE A 104 4.81 -0.12 14.43
CA PHE A 104 6.06 -0.75 14.86
C PHE A 104 7.30 -0.21 14.13
N PHE A 105 7.15 0.65 13.11
CA PHE A 105 8.27 1.06 12.26
C PHE A 105 9.37 1.84 13.00
N GLU A 106 9.02 2.51 14.08
CA GLU A 106 9.98 3.23 14.95
C GLU A 106 10.16 2.54 16.31
N SER A 107 9.69 1.30 16.44
CA SER A 107 9.80 0.53 17.68
C SER A 107 11.22 -0.01 17.90
N SER A 108 11.51 -0.37 19.15
CA SER A 108 12.75 -1.06 19.47
C SER A 108 12.80 -2.44 18.80
N ARG A 109 14.01 -2.92 18.51
CA ARG A 109 14.22 -4.29 17.97
C ARG A 109 13.48 -5.36 18.76
N ASN A 110 13.53 -5.30 20.08
CA ASN A 110 12.89 -6.30 20.92
C ASN A 110 11.36 -6.26 20.78
N GLU A 111 10.78 -5.10 20.60
CA GLU A 111 9.34 -4.92 20.40
C GLU A 111 8.91 -5.43 19.03
N ILE A 112 9.70 -5.15 17.97
CA ILE A 112 9.51 -5.66 16.62
C ILE A 112 9.57 -7.20 16.64
N LEU A 113 10.61 -7.79 17.21
CA LEU A 113 10.75 -9.24 17.31
C LEU A 113 9.59 -9.87 18.09
N SER A 114 9.25 -9.30 19.26
CA SER A 114 8.15 -9.80 20.09
C SER A 114 6.81 -9.81 19.37
N TRP A 115 6.55 -8.77 18.55
CA TRP A 115 5.29 -8.69 17.82
C TRP A 115 5.24 -9.62 16.62
N PHE A 116 6.25 -9.55 15.75
CA PHE A 116 6.23 -10.28 14.49
C PHE A 116 6.59 -11.77 14.62
N ASP A 117 7.15 -12.22 15.76
CA ASP A 117 7.29 -13.64 16.06
C ASP A 117 5.92 -14.31 16.24
N GLU A 118 4.92 -13.60 16.78
CA GLU A 118 3.55 -14.08 16.99
C GLU A 118 2.58 -13.67 15.86
N ASN A 119 2.85 -12.56 15.18
CA ASN A 119 2.03 -11.99 14.13
C ASN A 119 2.88 -11.81 12.87
N PRO A 120 2.98 -12.82 11.99
CA PRO A 120 3.78 -12.72 10.77
C PRO A 120 3.45 -11.47 9.96
N PRO A 121 4.44 -10.74 9.40
CA PRO A 121 4.22 -9.49 8.70
C PRO A 121 3.34 -9.69 7.46
N ILE A 122 2.36 -8.83 7.29
CA ILE A 122 1.44 -8.83 6.16
C ILE A 122 2.04 -8.01 5.02
N SER A 123 2.48 -6.78 5.31
CA SER A 123 3.05 -5.88 4.31
C SER A 123 4.54 -6.13 4.04
N PRO A 124 5.03 -5.86 2.82
CA PRO A 124 6.45 -5.93 2.52
C PRO A 124 7.30 -4.97 3.37
N SER A 125 6.77 -3.80 3.72
CA SER A 125 7.47 -2.83 4.59
C SER A 125 7.70 -3.38 5.98
N ALA A 126 6.68 -4.00 6.58
CA ALA A 126 6.80 -4.65 7.89
C ALA A 126 7.74 -5.86 7.84
N ALA A 127 7.69 -6.63 6.76
CA ALA A 127 8.61 -7.73 6.52
C ALA A 127 10.07 -7.27 6.47
N SER A 128 10.36 -6.14 5.81
CA SER A 128 11.71 -5.56 5.76
C SER A 128 12.20 -5.17 7.18
N ILE A 129 11.37 -4.51 7.97
CA ILE A 129 11.74 -4.09 9.33
C ILE A 129 11.96 -5.30 10.24
N TYR A 130 11.09 -6.30 10.14
CA TYR A 130 11.24 -7.52 10.90
C TYR A 130 12.49 -8.31 10.48
N ALA A 131 12.79 -8.36 9.18
CA ALA A 131 14.00 -8.98 8.68
C ALA A 131 15.26 -8.26 9.18
N ASP A 132 15.28 -6.93 9.19
CA ASP A 132 16.38 -6.14 9.78
C ASP A 132 16.58 -6.51 11.26
N ALA A 133 15.50 -6.56 12.05
CA ALA A 133 15.56 -6.93 13.46
C ALA A 133 16.07 -8.38 13.68
N LEU A 134 15.69 -9.31 12.79
CA LEU A 134 16.19 -10.70 12.80
C LEU A 134 17.66 -10.80 12.45
N LEU A 135 18.12 -10.04 11.44
CA LEU A 135 19.53 -9.99 11.06
C LEU A 135 20.41 -9.47 12.20
N GLU A 136 19.99 -8.41 12.86
CA GLU A 136 20.67 -7.86 14.06
C GLU A 136 20.66 -8.85 15.24
N ALA A 137 19.67 -9.75 15.31
CA ALA A 137 19.59 -10.82 16.30
C ALA A 137 20.33 -12.10 15.88
N GLY A 138 21.04 -12.10 14.72
CA GLY A 138 21.75 -13.27 14.20
C GLY A 138 20.85 -14.37 13.61
N LYS A 139 19.56 -14.09 13.37
CA LYS A 139 18.57 -15.06 12.84
C LYS A 139 18.48 -14.96 11.31
N THR A 140 19.62 -15.06 10.62
CA THR A 140 19.74 -14.81 9.17
C THR A 140 18.79 -15.65 8.32
N ASN A 141 18.72 -16.96 8.53
CA ASN A 141 17.86 -17.84 7.74
C ASN A 141 16.37 -17.44 7.80
N LYS A 142 15.90 -17.02 8.99
CA LYS A 142 14.50 -16.59 9.16
C LYS A 142 14.27 -15.27 8.45
N ALA A 143 15.21 -14.33 8.49
CA ALA A 143 15.12 -13.06 7.78
C ALA A 143 15.04 -13.27 6.27
N GLU A 144 15.91 -14.11 5.71
CA GLU A 144 15.91 -14.43 4.28
C GLU A 144 14.58 -15.02 3.81
N LEU A 145 14.04 -16.01 4.53
CA LEU A 145 12.74 -16.60 4.17
C LEU A 145 11.61 -15.58 4.12
N ILE A 146 11.59 -14.63 5.06
CA ILE A 146 10.55 -13.61 5.13
C ILE A 146 10.64 -12.64 3.95
N VAL A 147 11.84 -12.16 3.62
CA VAL A 147 12.01 -11.24 2.50
C VAL A 147 11.82 -11.93 1.15
N GLN A 148 12.20 -13.20 1.02
CA GLN A 148 11.96 -14.01 -0.17
C GLN A 148 10.47 -14.22 -0.43
N ASP A 149 9.69 -14.57 0.61
CA ASP A 149 8.24 -14.71 0.52
C ASP A 149 7.59 -13.43 -0.03
N LYS A 150 7.91 -12.28 0.58
CA LYS A 150 7.35 -11.00 0.13
C LYS A 150 7.87 -10.55 -1.24
N TRP A 151 9.11 -10.89 -1.55
CA TRP A 151 9.69 -10.61 -2.86
C TRP A 151 8.92 -11.28 -3.99
N ILE A 152 8.57 -12.54 -3.81
CA ILE A 152 7.82 -13.30 -4.82
C ILE A 152 6.34 -12.91 -4.82
N SER A 153 5.71 -12.85 -3.65
CA SER A 153 4.25 -12.78 -3.55
C SER A 153 3.65 -11.38 -3.69
N GLU A 154 4.41 -10.29 -3.46
CA GLU A 154 3.83 -8.96 -3.32
C GLU A 154 4.33 -7.96 -4.37
N VAL A 155 3.42 -7.09 -4.84
CA VAL A 155 3.79 -5.89 -5.58
C VAL A 155 4.21 -4.82 -4.58
N MET A 156 5.34 -4.18 -4.83
CA MET A 156 5.91 -3.11 -3.99
C MET A 156 5.91 -1.82 -4.79
N ASP A 157 5.92 -0.66 -4.12
CA ASP A 157 6.30 0.57 -4.80
C ASP A 157 7.79 0.54 -5.21
N SER A 158 8.18 1.41 -6.13
CA SER A 158 9.55 1.40 -6.67
C SER A 158 10.62 1.69 -5.62
N ASP A 159 10.31 2.51 -4.62
CA ASP A 159 11.24 2.84 -3.53
C ASP A 159 11.50 1.61 -2.66
N LEU A 160 10.44 0.92 -2.25
CA LEU A 160 10.54 -0.29 -1.46
C LEU A 160 11.22 -1.43 -2.25
N GLN A 161 10.90 -1.59 -3.53
CA GLN A 161 11.59 -2.54 -4.41
C GLN A 161 13.09 -2.28 -4.45
N THR A 162 13.49 -1.01 -4.59
CA THR A 162 14.91 -0.62 -4.56
C THR A 162 15.57 -0.92 -3.21
N ILE A 163 14.85 -0.71 -2.10
CA ILE A 163 15.33 -1.09 -0.76
C ILE A 163 15.58 -2.59 -0.68
N TYR A 164 14.64 -3.41 -1.15
CA TYR A 164 14.77 -4.87 -1.16
C TYR A 164 15.98 -5.32 -1.97
N LEU A 165 16.14 -4.84 -3.20
CA LEU A 165 17.26 -5.16 -4.06
C LEU A 165 18.62 -4.77 -3.44
N ARG A 166 18.68 -3.61 -2.78
CA ARG A 166 19.92 -3.13 -2.16
C ARG A 166 20.28 -3.89 -0.88
N LYS A 167 19.28 -4.18 -0.03
CA LYS A 167 19.53 -4.78 1.30
C LYS A 167 19.67 -6.30 1.26
N TYR A 168 18.91 -6.96 0.39
CA TYR A 168 18.73 -8.40 0.40
C TYR A 168 19.16 -9.08 -0.90
N ASP A 169 20.02 -8.42 -1.71
CA ASP A 169 20.46 -8.88 -3.03
C ASP A 169 20.87 -10.36 -3.05
N LEU A 170 21.72 -10.77 -2.11
CA LEU A 170 22.20 -12.16 -2.03
C LEU A 170 21.06 -13.16 -1.82
N ALA A 171 20.09 -12.82 -0.98
CA ALA A 171 18.96 -13.69 -0.68
C ALA A 171 17.95 -13.75 -1.84
N LEU A 172 17.89 -12.70 -2.67
CA LEU A 172 16.89 -12.54 -3.72
C LEU A 172 17.38 -12.91 -5.13
N SER A 173 18.69 -12.99 -5.34
CA SER A 173 19.32 -13.11 -6.68
C SER A 173 18.80 -14.27 -7.52
N GLN A 174 18.42 -15.38 -6.91
CA GLN A 174 17.90 -16.56 -7.60
C GLN A 174 16.36 -16.52 -7.83
N LEU A 175 15.68 -15.49 -7.32
CA LEU A 175 14.23 -15.39 -7.31
C LEU A 175 13.67 -14.34 -8.28
N HIS A 176 14.52 -13.65 -9.03
CA HIS A 176 14.12 -12.58 -9.94
C HIS A 176 13.22 -13.10 -11.07
N ASP A 177 13.55 -14.26 -11.61
CA ASP A 177 12.75 -14.88 -12.67
C ASP A 177 11.35 -15.22 -12.18
N GLU A 178 11.23 -15.84 -10.99
CA GLU A 178 9.95 -16.16 -10.36
C GLU A 178 9.13 -14.90 -10.05
N ARG A 179 9.77 -13.87 -9.44
CA ARG A 179 9.13 -12.58 -9.21
C ARG A 179 8.57 -11.97 -10.51
N SER A 180 9.32 -12.06 -11.62
CA SER A 180 8.88 -11.51 -12.91
C SER A 180 7.55 -12.08 -13.37
N ILE A 181 7.30 -13.36 -13.13
CA ILE A 181 6.04 -14.02 -13.44
C ILE A 181 4.89 -13.45 -12.63
N GLU A 182 5.11 -13.24 -11.32
CA GLU A 182 4.09 -12.65 -10.45
C GLU A 182 3.74 -11.22 -10.87
N LEU A 183 4.74 -10.39 -11.17
CA LEU A 183 4.55 -9.03 -11.66
C LEU A 183 3.79 -9.01 -13.01
N LEU A 184 4.07 -9.94 -13.90
CA LEU A 184 3.37 -10.09 -15.18
C LEU A 184 1.90 -10.48 -15.00
N TRP A 185 1.58 -11.36 -14.04
CA TRP A 185 0.20 -11.73 -13.72
C TRP A 185 -0.62 -10.56 -13.16
N ARG A 186 0.02 -9.65 -12.44
CA ARG A 186 -0.61 -8.50 -11.77
C ARG A 186 -0.55 -7.20 -12.60
N ASP A 187 -0.01 -7.26 -13.83
CA ASP A 187 0.21 -6.08 -14.68
C ASP A 187 1.07 -4.98 -14.01
N ALA A 188 1.94 -5.36 -13.08
CA ALA A 188 2.86 -4.47 -12.38
C ALA A 188 4.10 -4.15 -13.25
N PHE A 189 3.88 -3.45 -14.37
CA PHE A 189 4.88 -3.27 -15.42
C PHE A 189 6.01 -2.32 -15.01
N GLU A 190 5.75 -1.34 -14.16
CA GLU A 190 6.80 -0.44 -13.65
C GLU A 190 7.83 -1.22 -12.82
N ASN A 191 7.36 -2.07 -11.90
CA ASN A 191 8.23 -2.95 -11.13
C ASN A 191 9.03 -3.93 -12.00
N LEU A 192 8.41 -4.38 -13.09
CA LEU A 192 9.06 -5.30 -14.02
C LEU A 192 10.15 -4.60 -14.83
N ASP A 193 9.97 -3.34 -15.23
CA ASP A 193 10.96 -2.58 -15.99
C ASP A 193 12.28 -2.45 -15.19
N ASP A 194 12.20 -2.21 -13.88
CA ASP A 194 13.37 -2.19 -12.96
C ASP A 194 14.02 -3.56 -12.80
N LEU A 195 13.22 -4.63 -12.86
CA LEU A 195 13.68 -6.01 -12.68
C LEU A 195 14.31 -6.60 -13.96
N LEU A 196 13.91 -6.12 -15.15
CA LEU A 196 14.36 -6.67 -16.44
C LEU A 196 15.88 -6.90 -16.56
N PRO A 197 16.76 -5.98 -16.10
CA PRO A 197 18.20 -6.19 -16.18
C PRO A 197 18.70 -7.41 -15.42
N LEU A 198 18.01 -7.79 -14.34
CA LEU A 198 18.39 -8.84 -13.40
C LEU A 198 17.88 -10.24 -13.79
N LEU A 199 16.93 -10.32 -14.73
CA LEU A 199 16.39 -11.60 -15.19
C LEU A 199 17.41 -12.41 -15.97
N SER A 200 17.24 -13.73 -15.98
CA SER A 200 17.92 -14.59 -16.94
C SER A 200 17.50 -14.26 -18.38
N ASP A 201 18.34 -14.61 -19.35
CA ASP A 201 18.07 -14.28 -20.76
C ASP A 201 16.74 -14.87 -21.27
N ASP A 202 16.37 -16.02 -20.78
CA ASP A 202 15.14 -16.70 -21.18
C ASP A 202 13.92 -16.02 -20.62
N TYR A 203 13.94 -15.63 -19.35
CA TYR A 203 12.86 -14.88 -18.72
C TYR A 203 12.80 -13.42 -19.22
N LYS A 204 13.92 -12.80 -19.61
CA LYS A 204 13.91 -11.50 -20.32
C LYS A 204 13.13 -11.58 -21.64
N LYS A 205 13.33 -12.65 -22.42
CA LYS A 205 12.61 -12.86 -23.69
C LYS A 205 11.11 -13.08 -23.43
N LEU A 206 10.78 -13.90 -22.42
CA LEU A 206 9.39 -14.13 -21.99
C LEU A 206 8.72 -12.82 -21.55
N ALA A 207 9.35 -12.09 -20.64
CA ALA A 207 8.82 -10.83 -20.13
C ALA A 207 8.57 -9.81 -21.25
N LYS A 208 9.53 -9.63 -22.18
CA LYS A 208 9.36 -8.73 -23.33
C LYS A 208 8.20 -9.13 -24.24
N ALA A 209 8.01 -10.43 -24.50
CA ALA A 209 6.88 -10.93 -25.30
C ALA A 209 5.53 -10.67 -24.60
N VAL A 210 5.45 -10.96 -23.30
CA VAL A 210 4.24 -10.73 -22.50
C VAL A 210 3.93 -9.23 -22.39
N LEU A 211 4.92 -8.38 -22.12
CA LEU A 211 4.76 -6.91 -22.08
C LEU A 211 4.21 -6.37 -23.40
N ALA A 212 4.75 -6.80 -24.55
CA ALA A 212 4.28 -6.37 -25.86
C ALA A 212 2.82 -6.75 -26.11
N LEU A 213 2.42 -7.97 -25.69
CA LEU A 213 1.05 -8.45 -25.78
C LEU A 213 0.10 -7.67 -24.85
N ARG A 214 0.50 -7.48 -23.59
CA ARG A 214 -0.32 -6.80 -22.57
C ARG A 214 -0.44 -5.29 -22.80
N LYS A 215 0.59 -4.66 -23.38
CA LYS A 215 0.54 -3.27 -23.87
C LYS A 215 -0.14 -3.15 -25.25
N TYR A 216 -0.70 -4.25 -25.76
CA TYR A 216 -1.44 -4.32 -27.04
C TYR A 216 -0.67 -3.76 -28.24
N GLN A 217 0.63 -4.07 -28.35
CA GLN A 217 1.39 -3.71 -29.55
C GLN A 217 0.86 -4.46 -30.77
N LYS A 218 0.73 -3.78 -31.93
CA LYS A 218 0.26 -4.40 -33.17
C LYS A 218 1.38 -5.08 -33.94
N ASN A 219 2.54 -4.45 -34.00
CA ASN A 219 3.67 -4.88 -34.83
C ASN A 219 4.77 -5.55 -34.02
N GLY A 220 5.45 -6.51 -34.60
CA GLY A 220 6.61 -7.15 -33.99
C GLY A 220 6.32 -8.20 -32.92
N VAL A 221 5.06 -8.37 -32.50
CA VAL A 221 4.68 -9.29 -31.41
C VAL A 221 5.07 -10.72 -31.72
N ASN A 222 4.81 -11.20 -32.95
CA ASN A 222 5.18 -12.55 -33.36
C ASN A 222 6.69 -12.79 -33.29
N THR A 223 7.50 -11.80 -33.64
CA THR A 223 8.95 -11.88 -33.55
C THR A 223 9.40 -12.05 -32.09
N LEU A 224 8.76 -11.32 -31.15
CA LEU A 224 9.06 -11.46 -29.72
C LEU A 224 8.65 -12.83 -29.18
N ILE A 225 7.46 -13.31 -29.54
CA ILE A 225 6.97 -14.65 -29.16
C ILE A 225 7.92 -15.74 -29.68
N ASN A 226 8.37 -15.65 -30.94
CA ASN A 226 9.27 -16.64 -31.54
C ASN A 226 10.67 -16.66 -30.89
N ARG A 227 11.08 -15.58 -30.22
CA ARG A 227 12.35 -15.52 -29.45
C ARG A 227 12.24 -16.18 -28.08
N VAL A 228 11.02 -16.43 -27.58
CA VAL A 228 10.83 -17.14 -26.33
C VAL A 228 11.32 -18.58 -26.48
N PRO A 229 12.16 -19.09 -25.57
CA PRO A 229 12.64 -20.47 -25.63
C PRO A 229 11.50 -21.47 -25.63
N GLU A 230 11.73 -22.62 -26.24
CA GLU A 230 10.70 -23.66 -26.35
C GLU A 230 10.15 -24.12 -24.99
N THR A 231 11.02 -24.19 -24.01
CA THR A 231 10.66 -24.52 -22.62
C THR A 231 9.65 -23.54 -21.99
N LEU A 232 9.61 -22.28 -22.45
CA LEU A 232 8.73 -21.23 -21.93
C LEU A 232 7.62 -20.83 -22.91
N ARG A 233 7.53 -21.44 -24.13
CA ARG A 233 6.51 -21.08 -25.13
C ARG A 233 5.09 -21.37 -24.69
N ASN A 234 4.90 -22.35 -23.82
CA ASN A 234 3.60 -22.69 -23.25
C ASN A 234 3.44 -22.16 -21.82
N HIS A 235 4.31 -21.23 -21.39
CA HIS A 235 4.20 -20.64 -20.05
C HIS A 235 2.82 -19.98 -19.89
N PRO A 236 2.10 -20.23 -18.79
CA PRO A 236 0.73 -19.76 -18.58
C PRO A 236 0.56 -18.25 -18.78
N VAL A 237 1.48 -17.42 -18.27
CA VAL A 237 1.42 -15.97 -18.40
C VAL A 237 1.48 -15.51 -19.86
N LEU A 238 2.27 -16.20 -20.71
CA LEU A 238 2.35 -15.92 -22.14
C LEU A 238 1.06 -16.34 -22.86
N ASN A 239 0.53 -17.49 -22.52
CA ASN A 239 -0.72 -18.00 -23.06
C ASN A 239 -1.88 -17.05 -22.77
N PHE A 240 -2.01 -16.61 -21.53
CA PHE A 240 -3.00 -15.62 -21.11
C PHE A 240 -2.84 -14.28 -21.86
N ALA A 241 -1.61 -13.79 -21.98
CA ALA A 241 -1.34 -12.55 -22.71
C ALA A 241 -1.72 -12.67 -24.20
N ARG A 242 -1.42 -13.81 -24.85
CA ARG A 242 -1.83 -14.12 -26.25
C ARG A 242 -3.34 -14.15 -26.40
N PHE A 243 -4.03 -14.77 -25.46
CA PHE A 243 -5.50 -14.84 -25.44
C PHE A 243 -6.11 -13.43 -25.35
N LYS A 244 -5.69 -12.62 -24.36
CA LYS A 244 -6.16 -11.24 -24.16
C LYS A 244 -5.89 -10.37 -25.40
N TRP A 245 -4.70 -10.50 -25.99
CA TRP A 245 -4.32 -9.74 -27.18
C TRP A 245 -5.21 -10.09 -28.39
N ARG A 246 -5.50 -11.38 -28.60
CA ARG A 246 -6.38 -11.84 -29.69
C ARG A 246 -7.79 -11.29 -29.54
N LEU A 247 -8.38 -11.37 -28.35
CA LEU A 247 -9.70 -10.79 -28.07
C LEU A 247 -9.71 -9.28 -28.33
N LYS A 248 -8.69 -8.56 -27.89
CA LYS A 248 -8.59 -7.10 -28.09
C LYS A 248 -8.62 -6.70 -29.56
N TYR A 249 -8.10 -7.53 -30.44
CA TYR A 249 -8.05 -7.27 -31.89
C TYR A 249 -9.11 -8.01 -32.72
N GLY A 250 -10.13 -8.57 -32.09
CA GLY A 250 -11.24 -9.24 -32.76
C GLY A 250 -10.87 -10.58 -33.39
N TYR A 251 -9.79 -11.24 -32.93
CA TYR A 251 -9.42 -12.59 -33.36
C TYR A 251 -10.07 -13.65 -32.46
N ASP A 252 -11.37 -13.54 -32.24
CA ASP A 252 -12.11 -14.33 -31.25
C ASP A 252 -11.99 -15.82 -31.48
N ASP A 253 -12.20 -16.29 -32.70
CA ASP A 253 -12.06 -17.72 -33.04
C ASP A 253 -10.69 -18.28 -32.68
N ARG A 254 -9.63 -17.53 -32.97
CA ARG A 254 -8.26 -17.93 -32.62
C ARG A 254 -7.98 -17.85 -31.12
N ALA A 255 -8.66 -16.95 -30.41
CA ALA A 255 -8.55 -16.85 -28.96
C ALA A 255 -9.22 -18.06 -28.30
N PHE A 256 -10.45 -18.42 -28.73
CA PHE A 256 -11.17 -19.57 -28.20
C PHE A 256 -10.53 -20.90 -28.60
N GLN A 257 -9.99 -21.02 -29.80
CA GLN A 257 -9.20 -22.17 -30.18
C GLN A 257 -8.00 -22.39 -29.26
N LEU A 258 -7.24 -21.31 -28.98
CA LEU A 258 -6.13 -21.38 -28.03
C LEU A 258 -6.59 -21.81 -26.62
N LEU A 259 -7.70 -21.25 -26.14
CA LEU A 259 -8.24 -21.63 -24.83
C LEU A 259 -8.63 -23.11 -24.79
N TYR A 260 -9.26 -23.62 -25.86
CA TYR A 260 -9.62 -25.03 -25.98
C TYR A 260 -8.37 -25.92 -25.91
N GLU A 261 -7.35 -25.63 -26.73
CA GLU A 261 -6.09 -26.37 -26.73
C GLU A 261 -5.39 -26.38 -25.36
N LEU A 262 -5.43 -25.26 -24.62
CA LEU A 262 -4.84 -25.14 -23.31
C LEU A 262 -5.67 -25.83 -22.20
N SER A 263 -6.98 -25.94 -22.38
CA SER A 263 -7.87 -26.56 -21.40
C SER A 263 -7.62 -28.06 -21.19
N GLU A 264 -7.02 -28.74 -22.20
CA GLU A 264 -6.61 -30.13 -22.09
C GLU A 264 -5.44 -30.34 -21.12
N LYS A 265 -4.64 -29.27 -20.85
CA LYS A 265 -3.47 -29.27 -19.97
C LYS A 265 -3.59 -28.12 -18.98
N LYS A 266 -4.19 -28.40 -17.82
CA LYS A 266 -4.48 -27.36 -16.80
C LYS A 266 -3.25 -26.55 -16.36
N GLU A 267 -2.07 -27.16 -16.38
CA GLU A 267 -0.80 -26.50 -16.09
C GLU A 267 -0.51 -25.31 -17.02
N TYR A 268 -1.05 -25.30 -18.25
CA TYR A 268 -0.87 -24.21 -19.21
C TYR A 268 -1.82 -23.03 -19.01
N LEU A 269 -2.84 -23.18 -18.15
CA LEU A 269 -3.73 -22.09 -17.75
C LEU A 269 -3.16 -21.26 -16.59
N GLY A 270 -2.40 -21.89 -15.70
CA GLY A 270 -1.79 -21.29 -14.53
C GLY A 270 -2.80 -20.80 -13.49
N ARG A 271 -3.52 -19.72 -13.81
CA ARG A 271 -4.54 -19.07 -12.93
C ARG A 271 -5.92 -19.11 -13.61
N PRO A 272 -6.64 -20.23 -13.53
CA PRO A 272 -7.93 -20.41 -14.23
C PRO A 272 -8.98 -19.37 -13.85
N GLU A 273 -8.95 -18.89 -12.62
CA GLU A 273 -9.87 -17.86 -12.08
C GLU A 273 -9.77 -16.53 -12.82
N ILE A 274 -8.60 -16.18 -13.34
CA ILE A 274 -8.38 -14.92 -14.08
C ILE A 274 -8.98 -14.99 -15.49
N TRP A 275 -9.03 -16.18 -16.11
CA TRP A 275 -9.56 -16.35 -17.47
C TRP A 275 -11.06 -16.09 -17.54
N GLY A 276 -11.80 -16.39 -16.46
CA GLY A 276 -13.25 -16.19 -16.38
C GLY A 276 -13.67 -14.72 -16.31
N ALA A 277 -12.87 -13.87 -15.69
CA ALA A 277 -13.15 -12.43 -15.51
C ALA A 277 -13.05 -11.61 -16.82
N THR A 278 -12.71 -12.24 -17.95
CA THR A 278 -12.57 -11.56 -19.26
C THR A 278 -13.83 -11.60 -20.12
N ARG A 279 -14.99 -12.00 -19.57
CA ARG A 279 -16.26 -12.10 -20.28
C ARG A 279 -17.16 -10.87 -20.13
N GLU A 280 -16.76 -9.88 -19.33
CA GLU A 280 -17.39 -8.57 -19.21
C GLU A 280 -16.54 -7.55 -20.00
#